data_66b11e8df490529cbf53f565597745d5
#
_entry.id   66b11e8df490529cbf53f565597745d5
#
_cell.length_a   1.000
_cell.length_b   1.000
_cell.length_c   1.000
_cell.angle_alpha   90.00
_cell.angle_beta   90.00
_cell.angle_gamma   90.00
#
_symmetry.space_group_name_H-M   'P 1'
#
loop_
_entity.id
_entity.type
_entity.pdbx_description
1 polymer ?
#
loop_
_entity_poly.entity_id
_entity_poly.type
_entity_poly.pdbx_seq_one_letter_code
_entity_poly.pdbx_strand_id
1 'polypeptide(L)'
;FRDFNEKSLFIKAFAQWLSHLHQKDLYHRDMKTCNILVSKDGETWNFHLLDLEDVHLGEKVRGKKLFRNFLQLNTSTPNVMTRTDRLRFFKEYNKEHPIIKNDKIFLNRLIKKSKKRGLVYVSPQGVVEGKIS
;
A
#
# COMPACT_ATOMS: atom_id res chain seq x y z
N PHE A 1 -12.23 5.18 10.52
CA PHE A 1 -11.36 5.84 11.51
C PHE A 1 -12.18 6.84 12.33
N ARG A 2 -11.88 6.94 13.62
CA ARG A 2 -12.56 7.87 14.53
C ARG A 2 -12.13 9.32 14.28
N ASP A 3 -10.86 9.53 13.96
CA ASP A 3 -10.30 10.87 13.76
C ASP A 3 -9.01 10.83 12.93
N PHE A 4 -8.40 11.99 12.75
CA PHE A 4 -7.14 12.14 12.00
C PHE A 4 -5.98 11.38 12.67
N ASN A 5 -5.93 11.38 14.01
CA ASN A 5 -4.84 10.71 14.73
C ASN A 5 -4.89 9.21 14.53
N GLU A 6 -6.06 8.60 14.60
CA GLU A 6 -6.22 7.18 14.35
C GLU A 6 -5.82 6.81 12.92
N LYS A 7 -6.25 7.61 11.95
CA LYS A 7 -5.90 7.42 10.55
C LYS A 7 -4.38 7.52 10.33
N SER A 8 -3.75 8.51 10.94
CA SER A 8 -2.30 8.71 10.85
C SER A 8 -1.52 7.54 11.45
N LEU A 9 -1.95 7.03 12.60
CA LEU A 9 -1.34 5.87 13.24
C LEU A 9 -1.51 4.61 12.39
N PHE A 10 -2.67 4.44 11.77
CA PHE A 10 -2.92 3.33 10.85
C PHE A 10 -1.96 3.37 9.66
N ILE A 11 -1.82 4.53 9.02
CA ILE A 11 -0.95 4.72 7.85
C ILE A 11 0.50 4.37 8.22
N LYS A 12 0.95 4.83 9.38
CA LYS A 12 2.30 4.53 9.87
C LYS A 12 2.48 3.03 10.09
N ALA A 13 1.53 2.38 10.77
CA ALA A 13 1.59 0.95 11.04
C ALA A 13 1.59 0.13 9.76
N PHE A 14 0.76 0.51 8.79
CA PHE A 14 0.68 -0.17 7.49
C PHE A 14 1.99 -0.03 6.72
N ALA A 15 2.56 1.17 6.68
CA ALA A 15 3.84 1.41 6.00
C ALA A 15 4.96 0.59 6.63
N GLN A 16 5.03 0.52 7.95
CA GLN A 16 6.01 -0.28 8.66
C GLN A 16 5.85 -1.77 8.37
N TRP A 17 4.60 -2.25 8.39
CA TRP A 17 4.32 -3.65 8.07
C TRP A 17 4.78 -4.02 6.65
N LEU A 18 4.42 -3.21 5.66
CA LEU A 18 4.81 -3.46 4.27
C LEU A 18 6.32 -3.42 4.11
N SER A 19 6.98 -2.44 4.73
CA SER A 19 8.44 -2.33 4.65
C SER A 19 9.13 -3.55 5.26
N HIS A 20 8.62 -4.08 6.37
CA HIS A 20 9.16 -5.28 7.00
C HIS A 20 9.00 -6.51 6.11
N LEU A 21 7.86 -6.67 5.44
CA LEU A 21 7.67 -7.77 4.48
C LEU A 21 8.71 -7.69 3.37
N HIS A 22 8.88 -6.52 2.78
CA HIS A 22 9.83 -6.32 1.70
C HIS A 22 11.29 -6.50 2.15
N GLN A 23 11.62 -6.09 3.37
CA GLN A 23 12.95 -6.30 3.95
C GLN A 23 13.27 -7.79 4.15
N LYS A 24 12.24 -8.61 4.36
CA LYS A 24 12.38 -10.07 4.47
C LYS A 24 12.33 -10.79 3.12
N ASP A 25 12.41 -10.04 2.03
CA ASP A 25 12.34 -10.57 0.67
C ASP A 25 11.05 -11.36 0.40
N LEU A 26 9.94 -10.88 0.95
CA LEU A 26 8.62 -11.42 0.69
C LEU A 26 7.91 -10.53 -0.33
N TYR A 27 7.57 -11.10 -1.48
CA TYR A 27 6.88 -10.42 -2.56
C TYR A 27 5.50 -11.03 -2.77
N HIS A 28 4.46 -10.20 -2.73
CA HIS A 28 3.11 -10.62 -3.11
C HIS A 28 2.82 -10.10 -4.52
N ARG A 29 2.50 -11.01 -5.44
CA ARG A 29 2.30 -10.65 -6.85
C ARG A 29 1.04 -9.82 -7.08
N ASP A 30 0.07 -9.88 -6.17
CA ASP A 30 -1.19 -9.16 -6.26
C ASP A 30 -1.46 -8.40 -4.97
N MET A 31 -0.64 -7.39 -4.69
CA MET A 31 -0.69 -6.59 -3.46
C MET A 31 -1.80 -5.52 -3.56
N LYS A 32 -3.01 -6.00 -3.69
CA LYS A 32 -4.21 -5.15 -3.64
C LYS A 32 -4.77 -5.14 -2.23
N THR A 33 -5.51 -4.10 -1.89
CA THR A 33 -6.09 -3.97 -0.54
C THR A 33 -7.06 -5.10 -0.21
N CYS A 34 -7.72 -5.70 -1.21
CA CYS A 34 -8.61 -6.85 -0.98
C CYS A 34 -7.85 -8.10 -0.51
N ASN A 35 -6.54 -8.16 -0.69
CA ASN A 35 -5.70 -9.28 -0.25
C ASN A 35 -5.01 -9.01 1.09
N ILE A 36 -5.42 -7.96 1.79
CA ILE A 36 -4.88 -7.60 3.09
C ILE A 36 -6.02 -7.52 4.10
N LEU A 37 -5.96 -8.39 5.10
CA LEU A 37 -6.91 -8.37 6.20
C LEU A 37 -6.34 -7.50 7.31
N VAL A 38 -7.15 -6.58 7.81
CA VAL A 38 -6.76 -5.64 8.85
C VAL A 38 -7.63 -5.89 10.09
N SER A 39 -6.98 -6.00 11.23
CA SER A 39 -7.66 -6.08 12.52
C SER A 39 -6.99 -5.15 13.53
N LYS A 40 -7.74 -4.80 14.56
CA LYS A 40 -7.24 -3.91 15.61
C LYS A 40 -7.43 -4.58 16.95
N ASP A 41 -6.35 -4.63 17.74
CA ASP A 41 -6.37 -5.15 19.10
C ASP A 41 -5.89 -4.03 20.02
N GLY A 42 -6.82 -3.42 20.76
CA GLY A 42 -6.53 -2.22 21.53
C GLY A 42 -6.10 -1.08 20.59
N GLU A 43 -4.89 -0.59 20.77
CA GLU A 43 -4.30 0.44 19.90
C GLU A 43 -3.39 -0.14 18.81
N THR A 44 -3.27 -1.47 18.73
CA THR A 44 -2.37 -2.15 17.81
C THR A 44 -3.10 -2.60 16.56
N TRP A 45 -2.58 -2.21 15.41
CA TRP A 45 -3.07 -2.66 14.10
C TRP A 45 -2.33 -3.92 13.67
N ASN A 46 -3.08 -4.93 13.22
CA ASN A 46 -2.54 -6.18 12.71
C ASN A 46 -2.93 -6.35 11.24
N PHE A 47 -1.97 -6.82 10.43
CA PHE A 47 -2.15 -6.99 9.00
C PHE A 47 -1.81 -8.43 8.63
N HIS A 48 -2.64 -9.04 7.79
CA HIS A 48 -2.45 -10.41 7.31
C HIS A 48 -2.64 -10.45 5.80
N LEU A 49 -1.74 -11.15 5.12
CA LEU A 49 -1.88 -11.40 3.69
C LEU A 49 -2.86 -12.52 3.44
N LEU A 50 -3.71 -12.33 2.44
CA LEU A 50 -4.56 -13.35 1.84
C LEU A 50 -3.97 -13.77 0.52
N ASP A 51 -4.53 -14.85 -0.08
CA ASP A 51 -4.09 -15.37 -1.37
C ASP A 51 -2.60 -15.74 -1.36
N LEU A 52 -2.27 -16.72 -0.53
CA LEU A 52 -0.89 -17.14 -0.29
C LEU A 52 -0.22 -17.75 -1.52
N GLU A 53 -0.98 -18.14 -2.55
CA GLU A 53 -0.45 -18.62 -3.82
C GLU A 53 0.38 -17.55 -4.52
N ASP A 54 0.07 -16.28 -4.29
CA ASP A 54 0.77 -15.15 -4.88
C ASP A 54 1.95 -14.65 -4.02
N VAL A 55 2.23 -15.32 -2.91
CA VAL A 55 3.36 -14.98 -2.03
C VAL A 55 4.62 -15.72 -2.50
N HIS A 56 5.68 -14.96 -2.74
CA HIS A 56 6.99 -15.48 -3.11
C HIS A 56 8.03 -15.08 -2.09
N LEU A 57 8.69 -16.07 -1.50
CA LEU A 57 9.75 -15.85 -0.52
C LEU A 57 11.11 -15.88 -1.22
N GLY A 58 12.06 -15.11 -0.70
CA GLY A 58 13.41 -15.05 -1.24
C GLY A 58 13.58 -14.16 -2.46
N GLU A 59 12.52 -13.46 -2.88
CA GLU A 59 12.57 -12.49 -3.97
C GLU A 59 12.78 -11.07 -3.44
N LYS A 60 13.82 -10.42 -3.91
CA LYS A 60 14.08 -9.03 -3.55
C LYS A 60 13.01 -8.12 -4.13
N VAL A 61 12.37 -7.34 -3.26
CA VAL A 61 11.29 -6.44 -3.67
C VAL A 61 11.87 -5.04 -3.87
N ARG A 62 12.31 -4.79 -5.09
CA ARG A 62 12.89 -3.50 -5.53
C ARG A 62 12.63 -3.30 -7.02
N GLY A 63 12.85 -2.08 -7.50
CA GLY A 63 12.66 -1.75 -8.92
C GLY A 63 11.23 -2.00 -9.37
N LYS A 64 11.06 -2.80 -10.42
CA LYS A 64 9.74 -3.06 -11.01
C LYS A 64 8.77 -3.74 -10.05
N LYS A 65 9.24 -4.68 -9.23
CA LYS A 65 8.41 -5.38 -8.25
C LYS A 65 7.89 -4.43 -7.18
N LEU A 66 8.77 -3.57 -6.67
CA LEU A 66 8.39 -2.57 -5.69
C LEU A 66 7.36 -1.59 -6.28
N PHE A 67 7.62 -1.08 -7.47
CA PHE A 67 6.71 -0.18 -8.17
C PHE A 67 5.34 -0.85 -8.38
N ARG A 68 5.33 -2.11 -8.81
CA ARG A 68 4.10 -2.88 -9.01
C ARG A 68 3.26 -2.97 -7.73
N ASN A 69 3.90 -3.28 -6.60
CA ASN A 69 3.19 -3.35 -5.32
C ASN A 69 2.59 -2.00 -4.93
N PHE A 70 3.35 -0.91 -5.07
CA PHE A 70 2.84 0.43 -4.81
C PHE A 70 1.68 0.81 -5.73
N LEU A 71 1.78 0.47 -7.02
CA LEU A 71 0.72 0.73 -7.97
C LEU A 71 -0.55 -0.04 -7.63
N GLN A 72 -0.42 -1.32 -7.30
CA GLN A 72 -1.55 -2.17 -6.90
C GLN A 72 -2.23 -1.64 -5.64
N LEU A 73 -1.45 -1.27 -4.62
CA LEU A 73 -1.99 -0.67 -3.40
C LEU A 73 -2.67 0.66 -3.68
N ASN A 74 -2.02 1.55 -4.40
CA ASN A 74 -2.54 2.89 -4.64
C ASN A 74 -3.84 2.86 -5.44
N THR A 75 -3.94 1.99 -6.43
CA THR A 75 -5.12 1.88 -7.29
C THR A 75 -6.25 1.04 -6.68
N SER A 76 -6.03 0.39 -5.56
CA SER A 76 -7.05 -0.36 -4.82
C SER A 76 -7.41 0.26 -3.47
N THR A 77 -6.88 1.42 -3.14
CA THR A 77 -7.17 2.14 -1.90
C THR A 77 -8.25 3.19 -2.16
N PRO A 78 -9.36 3.17 -1.41
CA PRO A 78 -10.44 4.15 -1.60
C PRO A 78 -10.00 5.61 -1.41
N ASN A 79 -10.73 6.53 -2.03
CA ASN A 79 -10.43 7.97 -1.97
C ASN A 79 -10.66 8.61 -0.60
N VAL A 80 -11.22 7.89 0.36
CA VAL A 80 -11.21 8.31 1.76
C VAL A 80 -9.77 8.49 2.25
N MET A 81 -8.84 7.76 1.67
CA MET A 81 -7.40 8.03 1.79
C MET A 81 -7.01 9.11 0.79
N THR A 82 -6.75 10.31 1.31
CA THR A 82 -6.45 11.50 0.51
C THR A 82 -5.06 11.42 -0.14
N ARG A 83 -4.76 12.39 -0.99
CA ARG A 83 -3.40 12.52 -1.55
C ARG A 83 -2.35 12.67 -0.46
N THR A 84 -2.64 13.45 0.56
CA THR A 84 -1.75 13.66 1.71
C THR A 84 -1.54 12.35 2.46
N ASP A 85 -2.59 11.57 2.67
CA ASP A 85 -2.49 10.27 3.32
C ASP A 85 -1.60 9.30 2.53
N ARG A 86 -1.78 9.25 1.22
CA ARG A 86 -0.99 8.39 0.32
C ARG A 86 0.48 8.80 0.31
N LEU A 87 0.75 10.11 0.32
CA LEU A 87 2.12 10.63 0.42
C LEU A 87 2.74 10.30 1.77
N ARG A 88 1.97 10.40 2.85
CA ARG A 88 2.44 10.05 4.19
C ARG A 88 2.82 8.57 4.27
N PHE A 89 1.99 7.70 3.70
CA PHE A 89 2.30 6.27 3.60
C PHE A 89 3.64 6.04 2.88
N PHE A 90 3.82 6.66 1.73
CA PHE A 90 5.05 6.53 0.95
C PHE A 90 6.27 7.00 1.76
N LYS A 91 6.17 8.14 2.41
CA LYS A 91 7.28 8.70 3.21
C LYS A 91 7.64 7.80 4.39
N GLU A 92 6.64 7.29 5.09
CA GLU A 92 6.87 6.35 6.21
C GLU A 92 7.53 5.06 5.72
N TYR A 93 7.06 4.51 4.60
CA TYR A 93 7.68 3.33 4.00
C TYR A 93 9.14 3.59 3.65
N ASN A 94 9.43 4.68 2.95
CA ASN A 94 10.78 5.00 2.49
C ASN A 94 11.72 5.34 3.65
N LYS A 95 11.19 5.86 4.74
CA LYS A 95 11.95 6.10 5.97
C LYS A 95 12.38 4.78 6.62
N GLU A 96 11.47 3.81 6.71
CA GLU A 96 11.75 2.49 7.29
C GLU A 96 12.63 1.61 6.40
N HIS A 97 12.52 1.80 5.08
CA HIS A 97 13.22 0.98 4.10
C HIS A 97 13.67 1.85 2.92
N PRO A 98 14.81 2.57 3.06
CA PRO A 98 15.22 3.60 2.10
C PRO A 98 15.87 3.00 0.83
N ILE A 99 15.11 2.26 0.04
CA ILE A 99 15.59 1.65 -1.20
C ILE A 99 15.17 2.44 -2.44
N ILE A 100 14.27 3.41 -2.31
CA ILE A 100 13.86 4.28 -3.41
C ILE A 100 14.81 5.46 -3.46
N LYS A 101 15.75 5.43 -4.41
CA LYS A 101 16.84 6.42 -4.49
C LYS A 101 16.35 7.79 -4.95
N ASN A 102 15.41 7.83 -5.89
CA ASN A 102 14.84 9.07 -6.40
C ASN A 102 13.34 9.04 -6.18
N ASP A 103 12.91 9.58 -5.06
CA ASP A 103 11.51 9.58 -4.64
C ASP A 103 10.62 10.41 -5.57
N LYS A 104 11.12 11.54 -6.10
CA LYS A 104 10.35 12.39 -7.01
C LYS A 104 10.02 11.66 -8.31
N ILE A 105 10.99 11.01 -8.92
CA ILE A 105 10.78 10.25 -10.16
C ILE A 105 9.83 9.10 -9.90
N PHE A 106 10.04 8.36 -8.80
CA PHE A 106 9.19 7.23 -8.42
C PHE A 106 7.74 7.69 -8.22
N LEU A 107 7.53 8.74 -7.42
CA LEU A 107 6.21 9.28 -7.13
C LEU A 107 5.51 9.82 -8.38
N ASN A 108 6.23 10.54 -9.24
CA ASN A 108 5.64 11.07 -10.47
C ASN A 108 5.16 9.95 -11.38
N ARG A 109 5.96 8.88 -11.53
CA ARG A 109 5.56 7.71 -12.30
C ARG A 109 4.36 7.01 -11.67
N LEU A 110 4.36 6.85 -10.34
CA LEU A 110 3.28 6.22 -9.62
C LEU A 110 1.97 6.98 -9.79
N ILE A 111 2.00 8.30 -9.62
CA ILE A 111 0.84 9.16 -9.78
C ILE A 111 0.30 9.06 -11.21
N LYS A 112 1.17 9.19 -12.20
CA LYS A 112 0.78 9.15 -13.62
C LYS A 112 0.15 7.81 -13.99
N LYS A 113 0.77 6.71 -13.62
CA LYS A 113 0.25 5.36 -13.89
C LYS A 113 -1.04 5.07 -13.12
N SER A 114 -1.12 5.52 -11.88
CA SER A 114 -2.33 5.36 -11.07
C SER A 114 -3.53 6.08 -11.68
N LYS A 115 -3.32 7.31 -12.14
CA LYS A 115 -4.38 8.09 -12.81
C LYS A 115 -4.84 7.42 -14.10
N LYS A 116 -3.92 6.88 -14.88
CA LYS A 116 -4.22 6.17 -16.12
C LYS A 116 -5.00 4.88 -15.85
N ARG A 117 -4.60 4.12 -14.83
CA ARG A 117 -5.23 2.85 -14.46
C ARG A 117 -6.61 3.04 -13.86
N GLY A 118 -6.78 4.11 -13.07
CA GLY A 118 -7.99 4.36 -12.32
C GLY A 118 -8.06 3.56 -11.03
N LEU A 119 -9.14 3.79 -10.28
CA LEU A 119 -9.36 3.19 -8.97
C LEU A 119 -10.30 2.00 -9.10
N VAL A 120 -9.87 0.85 -8.58
CA VAL A 120 -10.70 -0.37 -8.46
C VAL A 120 -10.47 -0.98 -7.09
N TYR A 121 -11.53 -1.10 -6.31
CA TYR A 121 -11.44 -1.77 -5.00
C TYR A 121 -12.72 -2.52 -4.67
N VAL A 122 -12.63 -3.44 -3.72
CA VAL A 122 -13.76 -4.23 -3.24
C VAL A 122 -14.30 -3.61 -1.96
N SER A 123 -15.60 -3.30 -1.94
CA SER A 123 -16.32 -2.81 -0.78
C SER A 123 -17.34 -3.85 -0.32
N PRO A 124 -17.96 -3.67 0.87
CA PRO A 124 -19.05 -4.55 1.29
C PRO A 124 -20.23 -4.58 0.32
N GLN A 125 -20.38 -3.56 -0.52
CA GLN A 125 -21.45 -3.46 -1.52
C GLN A 125 -21.01 -3.93 -2.90
N GLY A 126 -19.81 -4.44 -3.06
CA GLY A 126 -19.26 -4.95 -4.31
C GLY A 126 -18.06 -4.18 -4.82
N VAL A 127 -17.73 -4.38 -6.09
CA VAL A 127 -16.58 -3.73 -6.73
C VAL A 127 -16.92 -2.28 -7.06
N VAL A 128 -16.02 -1.37 -6.66
CA VAL A 128 -16.13 0.06 -6.96
C VAL A 128 -15.03 0.46 -7.93
N GLU A 129 -15.41 1.15 -9.00
CA GLU A 129 -14.48 1.70 -9.98
C GLU A 129 -14.62 3.23 -10.01
N GLY A 130 -13.52 3.94 -10.28
CA GLY A 130 -13.55 5.38 -10.32
C GLY A 130 -12.21 5.99 -10.64
N LYS A 131 -12.14 7.31 -10.42
CA LYS A 131 -10.91 8.08 -10.61
C LYS A 131 -10.23 8.30 -9.26
N ILE A 132 -8.91 8.28 -9.28
CA ILE A 132 -8.11 8.68 -8.12
C ILE A 132 -8.14 10.21 -8.01
N SER A 133 -8.56 10.68 -6.85
CA SER A 133 -8.60 12.10 -6.56
C SER A 133 -7.22 12.68 -6.23
#